data_ef21ca26093a7161debb732f9495bb65
#
_entry.id   ef21ca26093a7161debb732f9495bb65
#
_cell.length_a   1.000
_cell.length_b   1.000
_cell.length_c   1.000
_cell.angle_alpha   90.00
_cell.angle_beta   90.00
_cell.angle_gamma   90.00
#
_symmetry.space_group_name_H-M   'P 1'
#
loop_
_entity.id
_entity.type
_entity.pdbx_description
1 polymer ?
#
loop_
_entity_poly.entity_id
_entity_poly.type
_entity_poly.pdbx_seq_one_letter_code
_entity_poly.pdbx_strand_id
1 'polypeptide(L)'
;MKILVINGANMNMLGRREPDIYGKEDYAALCARIYEPAQSRGVAVECFQSNHEGAIIDAIQEAATAFDGIVLTPGAYTHYSYAIHDALKAVSIPAVEVHMSDIQKREEFRHLAVTAPACIAQIRGHGFESYTMAIDMLAKLNPEEK
;
A
#
# COMPACT_ATOMS: atom_id res chain seq x y z
N MET A 1 -13.37 -10.27 5.44
CA MET A 1 -12.09 -9.55 5.59
C MET A 1 -12.21 -8.15 5.03
N LYS A 2 -11.70 -7.17 5.74
CA LYS A 2 -11.72 -5.77 5.32
C LYS A 2 -10.29 -5.21 5.33
N ILE A 3 -9.85 -4.66 4.19
CA ILE A 3 -8.49 -4.15 3.99
C ILE A 3 -8.52 -2.65 3.71
N LEU A 4 -7.66 -1.89 4.37
CA LEU A 4 -7.40 -0.50 4.05
C LEU A 4 -6.20 -0.41 3.11
N VAL A 5 -6.40 0.20 1.95
CA VAL A 5 -5.32 0.54 1.01
C VAL A 5 -4.94 2.00 1.24
N ILE A 6 -3.73 2.23 1.74
CA ILE A 6 -3.20 3.56 2.01
C ILE A 6 -2.22 3.93 0.90
N ASN A 7 -2.52 5.01 0.17
CA ASN A 7 -1.68 5.54 -0.90
C ASN A 7 -1.08 6.88 -0.45
N GLY A 8 0.22 6.94 -0.38
CA GLY A 8 0.97 8.05 0.16
C GLY A 8 1.31 9.13 -0.86
N ALA A 9 2.43 9.78 -0.60
CA ALA A 9 2.84 10.99 -1.31
C ALA A 9 2.85 10.82 -2.84
N ASN A 10 2.23 11.76 -3.52
CA ASN A 10 2.15 11.88 -4.97
C ASN A 10 1.29 10.81 -5.68
N MET A 11 0.64 9.91 -4.96
CA MET A 11 -0.25 8.93 -5.57
C MET A 11 -1.48 9.58 -6.23
N ASN A 12 -1.88 10.76 -5.77
CA ASN A 12 -2.93 11.56 -6.42
C ASN A 12 -2.50 12.10 -7.79
N MET A 13 -1.20 12.07 -8.11
CA MET A 13 -0.65 12.56 -9.38
C MET A 13 -0.45 11.45 -10.42
N LEU A 14 -0.94 10.23 -10.17
CA LEU A 14 -0.89 9.15 -11.14
C LEU A 14 -1.53 9.59 -12.48
N GLY A 15 -0.90 9.15 -13.58
CA GLY A 15 -1.29 9.54 -14.94
C GLY A 15 -0.70 10.86 -15.41
N ARG A 16 -0.23 11.70 -14.47
CA ARG A 16 0.42 12.99 -14.76
C ARG A 16 1.90 12.99 -14.45
N ARG A 17 2.34 12.11 -13.53
CA ARG A 17 3.71 12.02 -13.05
C ARG A 17 4.42 10.85 -13.72
N GLU A 18 5.54 11.15 -14.38
CA GLU A 18 6.46 10.15 -14.94
C GLU A 18 5.72 8.94 -15.56
N PRO A 19 4.91 9.13 -16.65
CA PRO A 19 4.10 8.03 -17.21
C PRO A 19 4.91 6.83 -17.65
N ASP A 20 6.19 7.02 -18.02
CA ASP A 20 7.10 5.94 -18.41
C ASP A 20 7.43 5.00 -17.24
N ILE A 21 7.27 5.47 -16.00
CA ILE A 21 7.55 4.69 -14.79
C ILE A 21 6.26 4.14 -14.19
N TYR A 22 5.23 4.99 -14.07
CA TYR A 22 4.00 4.67 -13.33
C TYR A 22 2.80 4.35 -14.22
N GLY A 23 2.92 4.54 -15.55
CA GLY A 23 1.82 4.38 -16.49
C GLY A 23 0.97 5.64 -16.64
N LYS A 24 0.00 5.58 -17.53
CA LYS A 24 -0.89 6.71 -17.88
C LYS A 24 -2.22 6.70 -17.16
N GLU A 25 -2.58 5.60 -16.50
CA GLU A 25 -3.81 5.49 -15.74
C GLU A 25 -3.74 6.34 -14.48
N ASP A 26 -4.84 6.99 -14.14
CA ASP A 26 -4.91 7.89 -12.99
C ASP A 26 -5.25 7.15 -11.68
N TYR A 27 -5.32 7.92 -10.58
CA TYR A 27 -5.64 7.37 -9.27
C TYR A 27 -7.03 6.71 -9.20
N ALA A 28 -8.03 7.29 -9.88
CA ALA A 28 -9.37 6.71 -9.93
C ALA A 28 -9.34 5.35 -10.63
N ALA A 29 -8.58 5.22 -11.71
CA ALA A 29 -8.37 3.95 -12.40
C ALA A 29 -7.69 2.92 -11.50
N LEU A 30 -6.70 3.32 -10.72
CA LEU A 30 -6.06 2.45 -9.72
C LEU A 30 -7.08 1.92 -8.73
N CYS A 31 -7.88 2.78 -8.13
CA CYS A 31 -8.90 2.37 -7.17
C CYS A 31 -9.89 1.38 -7.77
N ALA A 32 -10.36 1.64 -8.99
CA ALA A 32 -11.29 0.73 -9.68
C ALA A 32 -10.66 -0.65 -9.91
N ARG A 33 -9.39 -0.69 -10.28
CA ARG A 33 -8.65 -1.95 -10.50
C ARG A 33 -8.33 -2.69 -9.21
N ILE A 34 -8.41 -2.04 -8.07
CA ILE A 34 -8.30 -2.67 -6.76
C ILE A 34 -9.65 -3.21 -6.31
N TYR A 35 -10.72 -2.42 -6.43
CA TYR A 35 -12.06 -2.79 -5.93
C TYR A 35 -12.64 -4.00 -6.64
N GLU A 36 -12.56 -4.07 -7.95
CA GLU A 36 -13.21 -5.12 -8.74
C GLU A 36 -12.67 -6.52 -8.41
N PRO A 37 -11.34 -6.76 -8.47
CA PRO A 37 -10.81 -8.07 -8.09
C PRO A 37 -11.05 -8.42 -6.62
N ALA A 38 -10.97 -7.44 -5.72
CA ALA A 38 -11.21 -7.65 -4.30
C ALA A 38 -12.65 -8.10 -4.04
N GLN A 39 -13.62 -7.44 -4.68
CA GLN A 39 -15.02 -7.80 -4.58
C GLN A 39 -15.27 -9.23 -5.05
N SER A 40 -14.65 -9.63 -6.15
CA SER A 40 -14.76 -11.01 -6.68
C SER A 40 -14.21 -12.05 -5.70
N ARG A 41 -13.29 -11.65 -4.82
CA ARG A 41 -12.69 -12.51 -3.80
C ARG A 41 -13.41 -12.44 -2.45
N GLY A 42 -14.49 -11.67 -2.36
CA GLY A 42 -15.22 -11.47 -1.10
C GLY A 42 -14.46 -10.60 -0.09
N VAL A 43 -13.51 -9.78 -0.55
CA VAL A 43 -12.73 -8.87 0.30
C VAL A 43 -13.27 -7.45 0.16
N ALA A 44 -13.65 -6.84 1.27
CA ALA A 44 -14.01 -5.44 1.31
C ALA A 44 -12.75 -4.57 1.37
N VAL A 45 -12.67 -3.56 0.54
CA VAL A 45 -11.51 -2.66 0.44
C VAL A 45 -11.96 -1.21 0.50
N GLU A 46 -11.26 -0.41 1.27
CA GLU A 46 -11.34 1.05 1.20
C GLU A 46 -9.99 1.60 0.77
N CYS A 47 -10.00 2.60 -0.12
CA CYS A 47 -8.81 3.31 -0.54
C CYS A 47 -8.75 4.67 0.14
N PHE A 48 -7.57 5.02 0.65
CA PHE A 48 -7.26 6.29 1.27
C PHE A 48 -5.98 6.84 0.62
N GLN A 49 -5.93 8.14 0.37
CA GLN A 49 -4.76 8.80 -0.18
C GLN A 49 -4.46 10.08 0.60
N SER A 50 -3.19 10.29 0.92
CA SER A 50 -2.73 11.55 1.49
C SER A 50 -1.25 11.79 1.16
N ASN A 51 -0.92 13.05 0.95
CA ASN A 51 0.47 13.51 0.82
C ASN A 51 1.10 13.81 2.19
N HIS A 52 0.31 13.76 3.26
CA HIS A 52 0.74 14.17 4.60
C HIS A 52 1.12 12.95 5.42
N GLU A 53 2.34 12.93 5.93
CA GLU A 53 2.86 11.85 6.76
C GLU A 53 1.98 11.60 7.99
N GLY A 54 1.57 12.66 8.69
CA GLY A 54 0.70 12.55 9.86
C GLY A 54 -0.66 11.93 9.54
N ALA A 55 -1.25 12.27 8.39
CA ALA A 55 -2.53 11.68 7.97
C ALA A 55 -2.38 10.19 7.65
N ILE A 56 -1.25 9.79 7.09
CA ILE A 56 -0.94 8.37 6.84
C ILE A 56 -0.81 7.62 8.17
N ILE A 57 -0.12 8.20 9.14
CA ILE A 57 0.03 7.63 10.48
C ILE A 57 -1.33 7.47 11.14
N ASP A 58 -2.17 8.49 11.09
CA ASP A 58 -3.53 8.44 11.66
C ASP A 58 -4.36 7.33 11.02
N ALA A 59 -4.28 7.19 9.69
CA ALA A 59 -4.98 6.13 8.96
C ALA A 59 -4.51 4.72 9.40
N ILE A 60 -3.21 4.53 9.61
CA ILE A 60 -2.66 3.27 10.12
C ILE A 60 -3.22 2.96 11.51
N GLN A 61 -3.23 3.94 12.39
CA GLN A 61 -3.73 3.78 13.75
C GLN A 61 -5.23 3.47 13.79
N GLU A 62 -6.02 4.17 12.99
CA GLU A 62 -7.46 3.92 12.87
C GLU A 62 -7.77 2.53 12.29
N ALA A 63 -6.92 2.04 11.40
CA ALA A 63 -7.08 0.73 10.79
C ALA A 63 -7.02 -0.40 11.81
N ALA A 64 -6.33 -0.22 12.93
CA ALA A 64 -6.15 -1.25 13.96
C ALA A 64 -7.48 -1.81 14.50
N THR A 65 -8.54 -0.99 14.54
CA THR A 65 -9.84 -1.38 15.05
C THR A 65 -10.91 -1.58 13.98
N ALA A 66 -10.67 -1.11 12.77
CA ALA A 66 -11.67 -1.08 11.70
C ALA A 66 -11.35 -2.02 10.53
N PHE A 67 -10.13 -2.52 10.44
CA PHE A 67 -9.67 -3.33 9.32
C PHE A 67 -8.90 -4.55 9.80
N ASP A 68 -8.80 -5.55 8.93
CA ASP A 68 -8.06 -6.80 9.18
C ASP A 68 -6.64 -6.76 8.62
N GLY A 69 -6.35 -5.84 7.74
CA GLY A 69 -5.03 -5.68 7.13
C GLY A 69 -4.86 -4.35 6.42
N ILE A 70 -3.62 -4.02 6.12
CA ILE A 70 -3.22 -2.79 5.43
C ILE A 70 -2.40 -3.14 4.19
N VAL A 71 -2.72 -2.51 3.07
CA VAL A 71 -1.83 -2.42 1.90
C VAL A 71 -1.33 -0.98 1.84
N LEU A 72 -0.02 -0.79 1.92
CA LEU A 72 0.58 0.54 2.02
C LEU A 72 1.52 0.80 0.86
N THR A 73 1.25 1.88 0.13
CA THR A 73 2.21 2.49 -0.81
C THR A 73 2.67 3.81 -0.21
N PRO A 74 3.81 3.83 0.52
CA PRO A 74 4.22 5.05 1.21
C PRO A 74 4.68 6.17 0.27
N GLY A 75 5.01 5.84 -0.98
CA GLY A 75 5.72 6.76 -1.86
C GLY A 75 7.13 6.98 -1.35
N ALA A 76 7.68 8.18 -1.54
CA ALA A 76 9.04 8.51 -1.10
C ALA A 76 9.22 8.44 0.42
N TYR A 77 8.15 8.48 1.21
CA TYR A 77 8.26 8.29 2.66
C TYR A 77 8.89 6.94 3.05
N THR A 78 8.80 5.93 2.19
CA THR A 78 9.42 4.62 2.44
C THR A 78 10.92 4.72 2.71
N HIS A 79 11.58 5.73 2.14
CA HIS A 79 13.04 5.86 2.21
C HIS A 79 13.55 6.51 3.49
N TYR A 80 12.67 7.17 4.27
CA TYR A 80 13.12 7.93 5.43
C TYR A 80 12.10 8.08 6.57
N SER A 81 10.85 7.63 6.41
CA SER A 81 9.85 7.81 7.46
C SER A 81 9.93 6.71 8.51
N TYR A 82 10.73 6.94 9.52
CA TYR A 82 10.73 6.09 10.71
C TYR A 82 9.41 6.22 11.50
N ALA A 83 8.73 7.36 11.39
CA ALA A 83 7.44 7.57 12.04
C ALA A 83 6.36 6.64 11.48
N ILE A 84 6.33 6.44 10.15
CA ILE A 84 5.42 5.45 9.53
C ILE A 84 5.82 4.04 9.93
N HIS A 85 7.11 3.71 9.94
CA HIS A 85 7.61 2.43 10.44
C HIS A 85 7.07 2.14 11.84
N ASP A 86 7.21 3.10 12.74
CA ASP A 86 6.78 2.94 14.13
C ASP A 86 5.26 2.82 14.25
N ALA A 87 4.49 3.54 13.43
CA ALA A 87 3.04 3.42 13.39
C ALA A 87 2.60 2.00 12.98
N LEU A 88 3.25 1.44 11.97
CA LEU A 88 2.99 0.06 11.52
C LEU A 88 3.31 -0.96 12.61
N LYS A 89 4.39 -0.73 13.37
CA LYS A 89 4.77 -1.59 14.50
C LYS A 89 3.81 -1.46 15.68
N ALA A 90 3.17 -0.32 15.84
CA ALA A 90 2.25 -0.05 16.94
C ALA A 90 0.90 -0.74 16.79
N VAL A 91 0.51 -1.12 15.56
CA VAL A 91 -0.74 -1.82 15.29
C VAL A 91 -0.50 -3.32 15.14
N SER A 92 -1.49 -4.13 15.52
CA SER A 92 -1.36 -5.60 15.50
C SER A 92 -1.84 -6.24 14.21
N ILE A 93 -2.45 -5.49 13.30
CA ILE A 93 -2.90 -6.02 12.02
C ILE A 93 -1.75 -6.08 11.02
N PRO A 94 -1.73 -7.10 10.12
CA PRO A 94 -0.65 -7.22 9.15
C PRO A 94 -0.70 -6.15 8.08
N ALA A 95 0.47 -5.72 7.62
CA ALA A 95 0.63 -4.78 6.52
C ALA A 95 1.54 -5.35 5.44
N VAL A 96 1.22 -5.09 4.19
CA VAL A 96 2.06 -5.37 3.02
C VAL A 96 2.40 -4.05 2.35
N GLU A 97 3.69 -3.80 2.15
CA GLU A 97 4.15 -2.61 1.44
C GLU A 97 4.18 -2.87 -0.06
N VAL A 98 3.71 -1.89 -0.85
CA VAL A 98 3.63 -2.00 -2.31
C VAL A 98 4.36 -0.84 -2.96
N HIS A 99 5.13 -1.14 -3.99
CA HIS A 99 5.70 -0.18 -4.94
C HIS A 99 5.36 -0.64 -6.35
N MET A 100 4.73 0.21 -7.15
CA MET A 100 4.38 -0.13 -8.53
C MET A 100 5.61 -0.31 -9.40
N SER A 101 6.63 0.54 -9.21
CA SER A 101 7.93 0.39 -9.86
C SER A 101 8.85 -0.53 -9.07
N ASP A 102 9.87 -1.08 -9.72
CA ASP A 102 10.94 -1.77 -9.02
C ASP A 102 11.94 -0.72 -8.51
N ILE A 103 11.85 -0.40 -7.22
CA ILE A 103 12.67 0.63 -6.59
C ILE A 103 14.17 0.29 -6.61
N GLN A 104 14.54 -1.00 -6.75
CA GLN A 104 15.92 -1.43 -6.87
C GLN A 104 16.55 -1.10 -8.24
N LYS A 105 15.71 -0.81 -9.24
CA LYS A 105 16.13 -0.42 -10.59
C LYS A 105 16.11 1.09 -10.81
N ARG A 106 15.86 1.88 -9.78
CA ARG A 106 15.79 3.34 -9.82
C ARG A 106 17.00 3.95 -9.13
N GLU A 107 16.95 5.26 -8.83
CA GLU A 107 18.06 5.97 -8.19
C GLU A 107 18.47 5.28 -6.87
N GLU A 108 19.75 5.36 -6.53
CA GLU A 108 20.32 4.67 -5.36
C GLU A 108 19.56 4.96 -4.06
N PHE A 109 19.11 6.20 -3.84
CA PHE A 109 18.38 6.56 -2.62
C PHE A 109 17.05 5.79 -2.47
N ARG A 110 16.51 5.23 -3.56
CA ARG A 110 15.26 4.46 -3.56
C ARG A 110 15.46 2.99 -3.18
N HIS A 111 16.68 2.55 -3.05
CA HIS A 111 16.97 1.16 -2.69
C HIS A 111 16.66 0.85 -1.24
N LEU A 112 16.71 1.85 -0.35
CA LEU A 112 16.41 1.67 1.06
C LEU A 112 14.93 1.92 1.33
N ALA A 113 14.28 0.96 1.98
CA ALA A 113 12.90 1.08 2.44
C ALA A 113 12.86 0.88 3.94
N VAL A 114 12.79 1.96 4.72
CA VAL A 114 12.77 1.90 6.18
C VAL A 114 11.42 1.45 6.74
N THR A 115 10.36 1.54 5.93
CA THR A 115 9.01 1.11 6.32
C THR A 115 8.77 -0.38 6.08
N ALA A 116 9.46 -0.98 5.11
CA ALA A 116 9.27 -2.38 4.74
C ALA A 116 9.52 -3.37 5.90
N PRO A 117 10.54 -3.19 6.78
CA PRO A 117 10.75 -4.11 7.90
C PRO A 117 9.59 -4.18 8.90
N ALA A 118 8.71 -3.19 8.92
CA ALA A 118 7.51 -3.19 9.76
C ALA A 118 6.33 -3.91 9.10
N CYS A 119 6.47 -4.34 7.86
CA CYS A 119 5.48 -5.06 7.08
C CYS A 119 5.82 -6.55 7.01
N ILE A 120 4.82 -7.40 6.74
CA ILE A 120 5.04 -8.84 6.56
C ILE A 120 5.69 -9.16 5.22
N ALA A 121 5.55 -8.27 4.22
CA ALA A 121 6.15 -8.42 2.89
C ALA A 121 6.24 -7.07 2.19
N GLN A 122 7.12 -7.00 1.19
CA GLN A 122 7.20 -5.92 0.22
C GLN A 122 7.01 -6.50 -1.17
N ILE A 123 6.09 -5.92 -1.94
CA ILE A 123 5.85 -6.28 -3.34
C ILE A 123 6.21 -5.08 -4.20
N ARG A 124 7.00 -5.28 -5.24
CA ARG A 124 7.46 -4.21 -6.11
C ARG A 124 7.55 -4.66 -7.57
N GLY A 125 7.37 -3.70 -8.48
CA GLY A 125 7.69 -3.90 -9.90
C GLY A 125 6.61 -4.55 -10.74
N HIS A 126 5.37 -4.65 -10.26
CA HIS A 126 4.26 -5.28 -10.97
C HIS A 126 3.14 -4.29 -11.34
N GLY A 127 3.41 -2.98 -11.30
CA GLY A 127 2.40 -1.97 -11.59
C GLY A 127 1.17 -2.11 -10.67
N PHE A 128 -0.01 -1.97 -11.23
CA PHE A 128 -1.27 -2.09 -10.47
C PHE A 128 -1.51 -3.50 -9.92
N GLU A 129 -0.96 -4.54 -10.55
CA GLU A 129 -1.08 -5.92 -10.06
C GLU A 129 -0.42 -6.13 -8.70
N SER A 130 0.55 -5.29 -8.34
CA SER A 130 1.18 -5.34 -7.02
C SER A 130 0.16 -5.25 -5.89
N TYR A 131 -0.88 -4.44 -6.06
CA TYR A 131 -1.96 -4.29 -5.09
C TYR A 131 -2.80 -5.56 -4.96
N THR A 132 -3.16 -6.17 -6.08
CA THR A 132 -3.91 -7.44 -6.08
C THR A 132 -3.12 -8.55 -5.41
N MET A 133 -1.81 -8.62 -5.69
CA MET A 133 -0.91 -9.58 -5.05
C MET A 133 -0.87 -9.38 -3.53
N ALA A 134 -0.81 -8.12 -3.07
CA ALA A 134 -0.79 -7.79 -1.65
C ALA A 134 -2.11 -8.18 -0.96
N ILE A 135 -3.24 -7.89 -1.59
CA ILE A 135 -4.57 -8.26 -1.08
C ILE A 135 -4.70 -9.78 -0.98
N ASP A 136 -4.28 -10.51 -2.00
CA ASP A 136 -4.31 -11.97 -1.99
C ASP A 136 -3.43 -12.55 -0.87
N MET A 137 -2.27 -11.96 -0.63
CA MET A 137 -1.39 -12.37 0.45
C MET A 137 -2.06 -12.18 1.82
N LEU A 138 -2.69 -11.03 2.06
CA LEU A 138 -3.41 -10.77 3.29
C LEU A 138 -4.62 -11.68 3.47
N ALA A 139 -5.37 -11.93 2.40
CA ALA A 139 -6.53 -12.81 2.42
C ALA A 139 -6.18 -14.24 2.86
N LYS A 140 -5.01 -14.73 2.48
CA LYS A 140 -4.54 -16.07 2.86
C LYS A 140 -4.18 -16.19 4.34
N LEU A 141 -3.99 -15.08 5.03
CA LEU A 141 -3.69 -15.06 6.47
C LEU A 141 -4.94 -15.08 7.35
N ASN A 142 -6.12 -14.88 6.76
CA ASN A 142 -7.36 -14.77 7.52
C ASN A 142 -7.76 -16.16 8.07
N PRO A 143 -7.78 -16.36 9.40
CA PRO A 143 -8.11 -17.64 9.99
C PRO A 143 -9.59 -18.02 9.92
N GLU A 144 -10.48 -17.09 9.54
CA GLU A 144 -11.93 -17.35 9.51
C GLU A 144 -12.39 -18.17 8.30
N GLU A 145 -11.50 -18.42 7.34
CA GLU A 145 -11.78 -19.27 6.18
C GLU A 145 -11.42 -20.75 6.39
N LYS A 146 -11.18 -21.15 7.62
CA LYS A 146 -10.85 -22.53 7.95
C LYS A 146 -12.04 -23.29 8.53
#